data_b2497fed01cd2bc6eeaa76fe9312b361
#
_entry.id   b2497fed01cd2bc6eeaa76fe9312b361
#
_cell.length_a   1.000
_cell.length_b   1.000
_cell.length_c   1.000
_cell.angle_alpha   90.00
_cell.angle_beta   90.00
_cell.angle_gamma   90.00
#
_symmetry.space_group_name_H-M   'P 1'
#
loop_
_entity.id
_entity.type
_entity.pdbx_description
1 polymer ?
#
loop_
_entity_poly.entity_id
_entity_poly.type
_entity_poly.pdbx_seq_one_letter_code
_entity_poly.pdbx_strand_id
1 'polypeptide(L)'
;MSVAIAPSLHPVDMHVHVLGNGKSGSGCQITPRWWQRPFIDLLAANVGLKTSPGDPALDQQYVEKLLSWVRESTLERAVILACDDLYDETGHRFPGLSGLFVPNDYVLDLSRRHPEFLPAVSIHPARPDALAELERCASAGAVALKLLPCVQAVDCNRQAYKPFWELLARLPMPLLAHTGGEFSLPTHRRDLQSVETLRLPLQCGVKVIAAHCGTPALPWDHNYFDQFNEMRSSFPNLFGDLSALSQITHLRTLDSLRKDPRQILNWRD
;
A
#
# COMPACT_ATOMS: atom_id res chain seq x y z
N MET A 1 12.76 -44.19 0.94
CA MET A 1 12.43 -42.94 0.21
C MET A 1 12.18 -41.87 1.23
N SER A 2 13.11 -40.92 1.40
CA SER A 2 12.95 -39.79 2.30
C SER A 2 12.03 -38.79 1.62
N VAL A 3 10.85 -38.58 2.19
CA VAL A 3 9.96 -37.48 1.77
C VAL A 3 10.64 -36.16 2.20
N ALA A 4 11.16 -35.41 1.24
CA ALA A 4 11.65 -34.08 1.49
C ALA A 4 10.47 -33.26 2.04
N ILE A 5 10.55 -32.89 3.30
CA ILE A 5 9.61 -31.92 3.93
C ILE A 5 9.81 -30.62 3.18
N ALA A 6 8.78 -30.18 2.43
CA ALA A 6 8.79 -28.85 1.82
C ALA A 6 9.05 -27.81 2.93
N PRO A 7 9.90 -26.81 2.69
CA PRO A 7 10.12 -25.76 3.68
C PRO A 7 8.76 -25.18 4.07
N SER A 8 8.53 -25.01 5.37
CA SER A 8 7.30 -24.39 5.89
C SER A 8 7.15 -23.02 5.24
N LEU A 9 6.14 -22.87 4.39
CA LEU A 9 5.79 -21.57 3.84
C LEU A 9 5.29 -20.72 5.01
N HIS A 10 5.92 -19.58 5.22
CA HIS A 10 5.52 -18.56 6.18
C HIS A 10 4.77 -17.45 5.41
N PRO A 11 3.46 -17.59 5.18
CA PRO A 11 2.72 -16.65 4.35
C PRO A 11 2.60 -15.29 5.04
N VAL A 12 2.87 -14.23 4.27
CA VAL A 12 2.77 -12.85 4.72
C VAL A 12 1.77 -12.10 3.82
N ASP A 13 0.80 -11.43 4.44
CA ASP A 13 -0.04 -10.49 3.69
C ASP A 13 0.72 -9.18 3.52
N MET A 14 0.99 -8.80 2.28
CA MET A 14 1.81 -7.62 1.94
C MET A 14 1.01 -6.31 1.87
N HIS A 15 -0.33 -6.32 2.06
CA HIS A 15 -1.16 -5.16 1.75
C HIS A 15 -2.28 -4.93 2.78
N VAL A 16 -1.92 -4.60 4.02
CA VAL A 16 -2.90 -4.38 5.09
C VAL A 16 -2.93 -2.91 5.51
N HIS A 17 -4.00 -2.20 5.14
CA HIS A 17 -4.17 -0.82 5.57
C HIS A 17 -4.47 -0.72 7.06
N VAL A 18 -3.71 0.13 7.76
CA VAL A 18 -4.04 0.60 9.10
C VAL A 18 -4.76 1.93 8.98
N LEU A 19 -5.73 2.15 9.85
CA LEU A 19 -6.46 3.41 9.93
C LEU A 19 -6.68 3.79 11.40
N GLY A 20 -6.96 5.06 11.62
CA GLY A 20 -7.25 5.59 12.93
C GLY A 20 -7.69 7.04 12.84
N ASN A 21 -8.36 7.54 13.88
CA ASN A 21 -8.84 8.91 13.97
C ASN A 21 -7.93 9.84 14.77
N GLY A 22 -6.83 9.31 15.32
CA GLY A 22 -5.82 10.03 16.09
C GLY A 22 -6.21 10.42 17.51
N LYS A 23 -7.45 10.15 17.93
CA LYS A 23 -7.93 10.55 19.26
C LYS A 23 -7.30 9.74 20.40
N SER A 24 -6.74 8.57 20.08
CA SER A 24 -5.97 7.74 21.00
C SER A 24 -4.48 8.13 21.07
N GLY A 25 -4.05 9.18 20.38
CA GLY A 25 -2.65 9.60 20.32
C GLY A 25 -1.84 8.92 19.21
N SER A 26 -2.45 8.15 18.31
CA SER A 26 -1.80 7.51 17.16
C SER A 26 -1.25 8.51 16.13
N GLY A 27 -1.77 9.74 16.11
CA GLY A 27 -1.49 10.74 15.09
C GLY A 27 -2.17 10.48 13.75
N CYS A 28 -2.93 9.40 13.63
CA CYS A 28 -3.70 9.10 12.42
C CYS A 28 -4.79 10.14 12.17
N GLN A 29 -5.16 10.33 10.91
CA GLN A 29 -6.25 11.22 10.52
C GLN A 29 -7.08 10.56 9.42
N ILE A 30 -8.39 10.57 9.58
CA ILE A 30 -9.35 10.17 8.56
C ILE A 30 -10.22 11.39 8.27
N THR A 31 -10.24 11.82 7.00
CA THR A 31 -11.00 12.99 6.56
C THR A 31 -12.03 12.57 5.51
N PRO A 32 -13.07 11.81 5.89
CA PRO A 32 -14.05 11.33 4.94
C PRO A 32 -14.90 12.50 4.41
N ARG A 33 -15.20 12.46 3.12
CA ARG A 33 -16.21 13.34 2.56
C ARG A 33 -17.58 13.00 3.16
N TRP A 34 -18.46 13.96 3.32
CA TRP A 34 -19.75 13.77 3.99
C TRP A 34 -20.61 12.62 3.41
N TRP A 35 -20.52 12.39 2.08
CA TRP A 35 -21.24 11.31 1.39
C TRP A 35 -20.58 9.92 1.56
N GLN A 36 -19.33 9.84 2.01
CA GLN A 36 -18.64 8.58 2.29
C GLN A 36 -18.98 8.01 3.68
N ARG A 37 -19.50 8.84 4.59
CA ARG A 37 -19.78 8.43 5.98
C ARG A 37 -20.66 7.19 6.08
N PRO A 38 -21.82 7.06 5.39
CA PRO A 38 -22.65 5.85 5.47
C PRO A 38 -21.91 4.59 4.99
N PHE A 39 -21.03 4.74 4.00
CA PHE A 39 -20.21 3.64 3.48
C PHE A 39 -19.12 3.23 4.48
N ILE A 40 -18.47 4.19 5.13
CA ILE A 40 -17.48 3.92 6.17
C ILE A 40 -18.12 3.24 7.38
N ASP A 41 -19.31 3.71 7.80
CA ASP A 41 -20.06 3.08 8.89
C ASP A 41 -20.45 1.63 8.55
N LEU A 42 -20.87 1.38 7.31
CA LEU A 42 -21.15 0.03 6.82
C LEU A 42 -19.90 -0.84 6.79
N LEU A 43 -18.76 -0.33 6.32
CA LEU A 43 -17.49 -1.05 6.34
C LEU A 43 -17.05 -1.37 7.78
N ALA A 44 -17.14 -0.40 8.69
CA ALA A 44 -16.82 -0.60 10.10
C ALA A 44 -17.69 -1.71 10.72
N ALA A 45 -19.00 -1.71 10.44
CA ALA A 45 -19.91 -2.74 10.88
C ALA A 45 -19.57 -4.13 10.29
N ASN A 46 -19.24 -4.20 8.98
CA ASN A 46 -18.88 -5.44 8.31
C ASN A 46 -17.58 -6.05 8.87
N VAL A 47 -16.61 -5.23 9.26
CA VAL A 47 -15.38 -5.71 9.92
C VAL A 47 -15.58 -5.97 11.42
N GLY A 48 -16.78 -5.75 11.94
CA GLY A 48 -17.15 -6.02 13.33
C GLY A 48 -16.60 -5.00 14.32
N LEU A 49 -16.32 -3.78 13.87
CA LEU A 49 -16.01 -2.65 14.76
C LEU A 49 -17.30 -2.18 15.45
N LYS A 50 -17.26 -2.09 16.77
CA LYS A 50 -18.39 -1.62 17.58
C LYS A 50 -18.39 -0.12 17.84
N THR A 51 -17.35 0.56 17.34
CA THR A 51 -17.10 1.99 17.56
C THR A 51 -17.45 2.81 16.32
N SER A 52 -17.97 4.01 16.54
CA SER A 52 -18.15 4.97 15.46
C SER A 52 -16.79 5.55 14.99
N PRO A 53 -16.69 6.11 13.78
CA PRO A 53 -15.46 6.76 13.29
C PRO A 53 -14.94 7.89 14.18
N GLY A 54 -15.80 8.43 15.05
CA GLY A 54 -15.45 9.49 16.02
C GLY A 54 -15.03 9.00 17.41
N ASP A 55 -15.06 7.70 17.66
CA ASP A 55 -14.73 7.14 18.99
C ASP A 55 -13.22 7.18 19.26
N PRO A 56 -12.75 7.62 20.43
CA PRO A 56 -11.33 7.55 20.81
C PRO A 56 -10.75 6.14 20.83
N ALA A 57 -11.56 5.11 21.01
CA ALA A 57 -11.12 3.72 21.03
C ALA A 57 -10.97 3.10 19.61
N LEU A 58 -11.33 3.82 18.55
CA LEU A 58 -11.34 3.29 17.17
C LEU A 58 -9.97 2.70 16.78
N ASP A 59 -8.90 3.45 16.98
CA ASP A 59 -7.56 3.06 16.55
C ASP A 59 -7.13 1.75 17.20
N GLN A 60 -7.34 1.64 18.52
CA GLN A 60 -7.00 0.43 19.27
C GLN A 60 -7.87 -0.75 18.86
N GLN A 61 -9.18 -0.58 18.74
CA GLN A 61 -10.09 -1.66 18.35
C GLN A 61 -9.79 -2.17 16.95
N TYR A 62 -9.39 -1.28 16.02
CA TYR A 62 -9.02 -1.68 14.69
C TYR A 62 -7.73 -2.52 14.69
N VAL A 63 -6.71 -2.10 15.44
CA VAL A 63 -5.47 -2.88 15.61
C VAL A 63 -5.75 -4.24 16.24
N GLU A 64 -6.54 -4.32 17.30
CA GLU A 64 -6.94 -5.58 17.91
C GLU A 64 -7.67 -6.51 16.94
N LYS A 65 -8.51 -5.92 16.07
CA LYS A 65 -9.22 -6.67 15.04
C LYS A 65 -8.27 -7.22 13.97
N LEU A 66 -7.30 -6.43 13.50
CA LEU A 66 -6.28 -6.90 12.56
C LEU A 66 -5.44 -8.04 13.18
N LEU A 67 -5.03 -7.90 14.44
CA LEU A 67 -4.31 -8.95 15.17
C LEU A 67 -5.13 -10.24 15.27
N SER A 68 -6.44 -10.14 15.59
CA SER A 68 -7.29 -11.33 15.63
C SER A 68 -7.34 -12.04 14.29
N TRP A 69 -7.47 -11.31 13.18
CA TRP A 69 -7.50 -11.89 11.85
C TRP A 69 -6.19 -12.57 11.45
N VAL A 70 -5.04 -11.97 11.76
CA VAL A 70 -3.74 -12.61 11.50
C VAL A 70 -3.63 -13.91 12.32
N ARG A 71 -3.96 -13.86 13.63
CA ARG A 71 -3.86 -15.02 14.55
C ARG A 71 -4.85 -16.15 14.23
N GLU A 72 -6.01 -15.82 13.68
CA GLU A 72 -7.05 -16.78 13.30
C GLU A 72 -6.86 -17.35 11.88
N SER A 73 -5.95 -16.75 11.08
CA SER A 73 -5.65 -17.17 9.72
C SER A 73 -4.44 -18.11 9.66
N THR A 74 -4.06 -18.50 8.44
CA THR A 74 -2.80 -19.21 8.16
C THR A 74 -1.61 -18.27 7.95
N LEU A 75 -1.82 -16.96 8.05
CA LEU A 75 -0.76 -15.97 7.90
C LEU A 75 0.17 -15.98 9.12
N GLU A 76 1.45 -15.86 8.86
CA GLU A 76 2.42 -15.64 9.92
C GLU A 76 2.48 -14.18 10.32
N ARG A 77 2.45 -13.28 9.32
CA ARG A 77 2.55 -11.83 9.51
C ARG A 77 1.72 -11.06 8.50
N ALA A 78 1.55 -9.77 8.79
CA ALA A 78 0.92 -8.80 7.91
C ALA A 78 1.78 -7.54 7.80
N VAL A 79 2.00 -7.06 6.58
CA VAL A 79 2.64 -5.76 6.33
C VAL A 79 1.59 -4.67 6.48
N ILE A 80 1.71 -3.89 7.56
CA ILE A 80 0.81 -2.77 7.87
C ILE A 80 1.32 -1.48 7.23
N LEU A 81 0.43 -0.75 6.58
CA LEU A 81 0.78 0.36 5.69
C LEU A 81 0.56 1.71 6.35
N ALA A 82 1.62 2.53 6.41
CA ALA A 82 1.50 3.97 6.61
C ALA A 82 0.89 4.66 5.38
N CYS A 83 0.45 5.90 5.54
CA CYS A 83 -0.04 6.74 4.46
C CYS A 83 0.36 8.20 4.72
N ASP A 84 1.22 8.75 3.87
CA ASP A 84 1.63 10.15 3.95
C ASP A 84 0.58 11.07 3.31
N ASP A 85 0.65 12.36 3.61
CA ASP A 85 -0.20 13.38 3.00
C ASP A 85 0.20 13.70 1.56
N LEU A 86 -0.60 14.53 0.92
CA LEU A 86 -0.29 15.17 -0.34
C LEU A 86 0.69 16.31 -0.12
N TYR A 87 1.68 16.43 -1.00
CA TYR A 87 2.61 17.54 -1.09
C TYR A 87 2.62 18.09 -2.52
N ASP A 88 2.86 19.38 -2.67
CA ASP A 88 3.19 19.93 -3.97
C ASP A 88 4.68 19.76 -4.30
N GLU A 89 5.03 20.21 -5.49
CA GLU A 89 6.40 20.10 -6.01
C GLU A 89 7.44 20.94 -5.26
N THR A 90 6.99 21.90 -4.44
CA THR A 90 7.86 22.73 -3.60
C THR A 90 8.09 22.14 -2.22
N GLY A 91 7.42 21.02 -1.90
CA GLY A 91 7.48 20.38 -0.61
C GLY A 91 6.47 20.93 0.42
N HIS A 92 5.50 21.74 -0.03
CA HIS A 92 4.43 22.20 0.83
C HIS A 92 3.41 21.09 1.08
N ARG A 93 3.15 20.79 2.35
CA ARG A 93 2.21 19.75 2.79
C ARG A 93 0.78 20.27 2.80
N PHE A 94 -0.17 19.43 2.36
CA PHE A 94 -1.61 19.70 2.41
C PHE A 94 -2.30 18.68 3.33
N PRO A 95 -2.36 18.94 4.64
CA PRO A 95 -2.89 17.97 5.61
C PRO A 95 -4.34 17.59 5.33
N GLY A 96 -4.62 16.28 5.35
CA GLY A 96 -5.97 15.74 5.21
C GLY A 96 -6.53 15.71 3.79
N LEU A 97 -5.84 16.24 2.78
CA LEU A 97 -6.32 16.17 1.40
C LEU A 97 -6.24 14.74 0.84
N SER A 98 -5.30 13.92 1.30
CA SER A 98 -5.22 12.50 0.95
C SER A 98 -6.41 11.67 1.47
N GLY A 99 -7.21 12.23 2.38
CA GLY A 99 -8.35 11.56 3.01
C GLY A 99 -7.98 10.58 4.13
N LEU A 100 -6.75 10.07 4.11
CA LEU A 100 -6.17 9.19 5.12
C LEU A 100 -4.71 9.60 5.36
N PHE A 101 -4.35 9.83 6.61
CA PHE A 101 -2.96 9.98 7.05
C PHE A 101 -2.67 8.99 8.17
N VAL A 102 -1.60 8.20 8.00
CA VAL A 102 -1.10 7.25 9.00
C VAL A 102 0.40 7.49 9.17
N PRO A 103 0.85 7.99 10.33
CA PRO A 103 2.25 8.30 10.56
C PRO A 103 3.17 7.08 10.43
N ASN A 104 4.38 7.27 9.92
CA ASN A 104 5.42 6.23 9.90
C ASN A 104 5.74 5.73 11.31
N ASP A 105 5.83 6.62 12.28
CA ASP A 105 6.12 6.26 13.67
C ASP A 105 5.04 5.36 14.28
N TYR A 106 3.79 5.52 13.85
CA TYR A 106 2.70 4.65 14.34
C TYR A 106 2.86 3.21 13.86
N VAL A 107 3.11 2.97 12.58
CA VAL A 107 3.31 1.60 12.06
C VAL A 107 4.61 0.98 12.59
N LEU A 108 5.67 1.77 12.75
CA LEU A 108 6.92 1.33 13.37
C LEU A 108 6.72 0.95 14.85
N ASP A 109 5.92 1.70 15.59
CA ASP A 109 5.60 1.40 16.98
C ASP A 109 4.70 0.16 17.10
N LEU A 110 3.69 0.03 16.25
CA LEU A 110 2.84 -1.16 16.20
C LEU A 110 3.66 -2.43 15.93
N SER A 111 4.62 -2.39 15.01
CA SER A 111 5.46 -3.55 14.69
C SER A 111 6.41 -3.92 15.84
N ARG A 112 6.87 -2.95 16.64
CA ARG A 112 7.67 -3.23 17.84
C ARG A 112 6.85 -3.89 18.95
N ARG A 113 5.57 -3.53 19.07
CA ARG A 113 4.66 -4.08 20.08
C ARG A 113 4.02 -5.41 19.69
N HIS A 114 3.88 -5.66 18.38
CA HIS A 114 3.18 -6.82 17.83
C HIS A 114 4.02 -7.48 16.75
N PRO A 115 4.66 -8.63 17.05
CA PRO A 115 5.55 -9.34 16.10
C PRO A 115 4.82 -9.88 14.87
N GLU A 116 3.50 -9.92 14.89
CA GLU A 116 2.66 -10.26 13.75
C GLU A 116 2.67 -9.17 12.67
N PHE A 117 3.09 -7.95 13.00
CA PHE A 117 3.11 -6.83 12.08
C PHE A 117 4.51 -6.51 11.57
N LEU A 118 4.59 -6.21 10.27
CA LEU A 118 5.77 -5.67 9.60
C LEU A 118 5.43 -4.25 9.10
N PRO A 119 6.29 -3.24 9.31
CA PRO A 119 5.96 -1.86 8.99
C PRO A 119 6.32 -1.51 7.54
N ALA A 120 5.33 -1.09 6.74
CA ALA A 120 5.58 -0.37 5.50
C ALA A 120 5.33 1.12 5.75
N VAL A 121 6.36 1.93 5.50
CA VAL A 121 6.31 3.38 5.68
C VAL A 121 5.78 4.08 4.42
N SER A 122 5.34 5.33 4.55
CA SER A 122 4.93 6.15 3.42
C SER A 122 5.64 7.49 3.49
N ILE A 123 6.34 7.85 2.43
CA ILE A 123 7.15 9.07 2.37
C ILE A 123 6.97 9.69 1.00
N HIS A 124 6.34 10.87 0.96
CA HIS A 124 6.19 11.59 -0.29
C HIS A 124 7.55 12.14 -0.76
N PRO A 125 7.99 11.86 -2.01
CA PRO A 125 9.33 12.26 -2.47
C PRO A 125 9.59 13.76 -2.50
N ALA A 126 8.53 14.61 -2.53
CA ALA A 126 8.66 16.06 -2.48
C ALA A 126 8.89 16.62 -1.06
N ARG A 127 8.80 15.81 -0.02
CA ARG A 127 9.09 16.29 1.35
C ARG A 127 10.50 16.84 1.43
N PRO A 128 10.71 17.97 2.14
CA PRO A 128 12.06 18.51 2.35
C PRO A 128 13.02 17.54 3.05
N ASP A 129 12.47 16.64 3.90
CA ASP A 129 13.21 15.64 4.67
C ASP A 129 13.14 14.22 4.05
N ALA A 130 12.66 14.07 2.80
CA ALA A 130 12.34 12.76 2.22
C ALA A 130 13.48 11.73 2.30
N LEU A 131 14.71 12.14 1.99
CA LEU A 131 15.88 11.25 2.03
C LEU A 131 16.24 10.84 3.46
N ALA A 132 16.29 11.81 4.38
CA ALA A 132 16.61 11.55 5.78
C ALA A 132 15.53 10.68 6.45
N GLU A 133 14.25 10.92 6.14
CA GLU A 133 13.14 10.13 6.65
C GLU A 133 13.18 8.70 6.10
N LEU A 134 13.56 8.51 4.83
CA LEU A 134 13.69 7.18 4.23
C LEU A 134 14.79 6.36 4.93
N GLU A 135 15.96 6.96 5.17
CA GLU A 135 17.06 6.32 5.90
C GLU A 135 16.69 6.02 7.36
N ARG A 136 16.02 6.97 8.02
CA ARG A 136 15.53 6.79 9.40
C ARG A 136 14.58 5.61 9.51
N CYS A 137 13.60 5.54 8.63
CA CYS A 137 12.60 4.48 8.63
C CYS A 137 13.20 3.12 8.29
N ALA A 138 14.11 3.06 7.32
CA ALA A 138 14.83 1.83 7.00
C ALA A 138 15.65 1.33 8.21
N SER A 139 16.36 2.23 8.88
CA SER A 139 17.11 1.90 10.09
C SER A 139 16.23 1.48 11.27
N ALA A 140 14.98 1.95 11.30
CA ALA A 140 13.98 1.57 12.29
C ALA A 140 13.26 0.24 11.97
N GLY A 141 13.62 -0.45 10.87
CA GLY A 141 13.09 -1.76 10.51
C GLY A 141 11.91 -1.75 9.54
N ALA A 142 11.70 -0.65 8.80
CA ALA A 142 10.72 -0.62 7.71
C ALA A 142 11.07 -1.68 6.64
N VAL A 143 10.05 -2.43 6.19
CA VAL A 143 10.21 -3.52 5.22
C VAL A 143 9.77 -3.14 3.81
N ALA A 144 9.02 -2.04 3.65
CA ALA A 144 8.57 -1.53 2.35
C ALA A 144 8.27 -0.03 2.42
N LEU A 145 8.26 0.62 1.27
CA LEU A 145 7.72 1.97 1.06
C LEU A 145 6.36 1.86 0.38
N LYS A 146 5.30 2.44 0.97
CA LYS A 146 3.96 2.53 0.35
C LYS A 146 3.72 3.90 -0.25
N LEU A 147 3.24 3.93 -1.50
CA LEU A 147 2.72 5.15 -2.14
C LEU A 147 1.37 4.90 -2.80
N LEU A 148 0.57 5.97 -2.85
CA LEU A 148 -0.67 6.06 -3.61
C LEU A 148 -0.55 7.24 -4.61
N PRO A 149 0.12 7.03 -5.77
CA PRO A 149 0.45 8.11 -6.70
C PRO A 149 -0.72 9.01 -7.07
N CYS A 150 -1.89 8.45 -7.38
CA CYS A 150 -3.08 9.20 -7.77
C CYS A 150 -3.74 9.98 -6.62
N VAL A 151 -3.59 9.51 -5.37
CA VAL A 151 -4.13 10.14 -4.15
C VAL A 151 -3.17 11.20 -3.62
N GLN A 152 -1.89 10.86 -3.50
CA GLN A 152 -0.83 11.73 -2.97
C GLN A 152 -0.29 12.72 -4.02
N ALA A 153 -0.74 12.63 -5.28
CA ALA A 153 -0.26 13.41 -6.43
C ALA A 153 1.25 13.22 -6.72
N VAL A 154 1.79 12.01 -6.48
CA VAL A 154 3.19 11.67 -6.73
C VAL A 154 3.37 11.23 -8.17
N ASP A 155 3.89 12.09 -9.03
CA ASP A 155 4.42 11.67 -10.32
C ASP A 155 5.79 11.01 -10.11
N CYS A 156 5.81 9.68 -10.01
CA CYS A 156 7.06 8.95 -9.76
C CYS A 156 8.09 9.10 -10.89
N ASN A 157 7.68 9.52 -12.11
CA ASN A 157 8.57 9.77 -13.24
C ASN A 157 9.25 11.13 -13.20
N ARG A 158 8.93 11.98 -12.22
CA ARG A 158 9.56 13.28 -12.09
C ARG A 158 11.05 13.13 -11.82
N GLN A 159 11.89 13.72 -12.68
CA GLN A 159 13.35 13.61 -12.59
C GLN A 159 13.92 14.15 -11.26
N ALA A 160 13.25 15.14 -10.65
CA ALA A 160 13.65 15.65 -9.33
C ALA A 160 13.61 14.58 -8.21
N TYR A 161 12.83 13.50 -8.39
CA TYR A 161 12.74 12.42 -7.43
C TYR A 161 13.76 11.30 -7.66
N LYS A 162 14.59 11.39 -8.69
CA LYS A 162 15.61 10.38 -8.99
C LYS A 162 16.53 10.07 -7.81
N PRO A 163 17.06 11.05 -7.05
CA PRO A 163 17.87 10.75 -5.86
C PRO A 163 17.15 9.93 -4.79
N PHE A 164 15.81 10.13 -4.63
CA PHE A 164 14.98 9.36 -3.72
C PHE A 164 14.87 7.90 -4.17
N TRP A 165 14.66 7.66 -5.47
CA TRP A 165 14.58 6.31 -6.02
C TRP A 165 15.93 5.59 -5.97
N GLU A 166 17.04 6.29 -6.25
CA GLU A 166 18.39 5.74 -6.13
C GLU A 166 18.74 5.37 -4.69
N LEU A 167 18.28 6.14 -3.71
CA LEU A 167 18.43 5.78 -2.30
C LEU A 167 17.58 4.55 -1.96
N LEU A 168 16.30 4.53 -2.35
CA LEU A 168 15.40 3.39 -2.09
C LEU A 168 15.94 2.09 -2.73
N ALA A 169 16.54 2.17 -3.92
CA ALA A 169 17.12 1.00 -4.61
C ALA A 169 18.29 0.36 -3.84
N ARG A 170 18.98 1.12 -2.99
CA ARG A 170 20.06 0.61 -2.12
C ARG A 170 19.56 0.01 -0.81
N LEU A 171 18.30 0.28 -0.45
CA LEU A 171 17.70 -0.23 0.77
C LEU A 171 16.98 -1.56 0.52
N PRO A 172 16.89 -2.45 1.52
CA PRO A 172 16.18 -3.73 1.38
C PRO A 172 14.64 -3.54 1.45
N MET A 173 14.11 -2.53 0.81
CA MET A 173 12.71 -2.14 0.84
C MET A 173 12.16 -1.99 -0.58
N PRO A 174 11.20 -2.82 -1.01
CA PRO A 174 10.46 -2.57 -2.24
C PRO A 174 9.54 -1.36 -2.11
N LEU A 175 9.20 -0.77 -3.26
CA LEU A 175 8.09 0.18 -3.39
C LEU A 175 6.80 -0.60 -3.62
N LEU A 176 5.83 -0.51 -2.73
CA LEU A 176 4.45 -0.93 -2.94
C LEU A 176 3.63 0.29 -3.41
N ALA A 177 3.37 0.39 -4.71
CA ALA A 177 2.67 1.50 -5.31
C ALA A 177 1.25 1.12 -5.70
N HIS A 178 0.26 1.93 -5.31
CA HIS A 178 -1.10 1.79 -5.80
C HIS A 178 -1.15 2.07 -7.32
N THR A 179 -1.82 1.19 -8.08
CA THR A 179 -2.05 1.34 -9.51
C THR A 179 -3.47 0.94 -9.88
N GLY A 180 -4.00 1.47 -10.97
CA GLY A 180 -5.39 1.24 -11.36
C GLY A 180 -6.38 2.16 -10.67
N GLY A 181 -7.65 1.75 -10.64
CA GLY A 181 -8.73 2.52 -10.05
C GLY A 181 -8.59 2.72 -8.54
N GLU A 182 -9.04 3.89 -8.06
CA GLU A 182 -9.14 4.20 -6.64
C GLU A 182 -10.54 4.75 -6.31
N PHE A 183 -11.21 4.11 -5.39
CA PHE A 183 -12.57 4.48 -4.98
C PHE A 183 -12.66 4.96 -3.52
N SER A 184 -11.80 4.44 -2.65
CA SER A 184 -11.89 4.65 -1.20
C SER A 184 -11.38 6.02 -0.77
N LEU A 185 -10.37 6.55 -1.48
CA LEU A 185 -9.70 7.81 -1.16
C LEU A 185 -9.88 8.85 -2.28
N PRO A 186 -9.71 10.16 -1.96
CA PRO A 186 -9.78 11.21 -2.96
C PRO A 186 -8.70 11.06 -4.03
N THR A 187 -9.07 10.90 -5.28
CA THR A 187 -8.13 10.89 -6.40
C THR A 187 -7.88 12.32 -6.89
N HIS A 188 -6.66 12.82 -6.74
CA HIS A 188 -6.23 14.16 -7.16
C HIS A 188 -5.65 14.17 -8.58
N ARG A 189 -4.95 13.08 -8.97
CA ARG A 189 -4.27 12.94 -10.25
C ARG A 189 -4.63 11.58 -10.88
N ARG A 190 -5.72 11.53 -11.65
CA ARG A 190 -6.18 10.30 -12.31
C ARG A 190 -5.19 9.77 -13.35
N ASP A 191 -4.41 10.64 -13.96
CA ASP A 191 -3.34 10.29 -14.89
C ASP A 191 -2.22 9.44 -14.24
N LEU A 192 -2.08 9.51 -12.91
CA LEU A 192 -1.12 8.72 -12.15
C LEU A 192 -1.64 7.35 -11.69
N GLN A 193 -2.79 6.91 -12.18
CA GLN A 193 -3.32 5.55 -11.96
C GLN A 193 -2.62 4.50 -12.84
N SER A 194 -2.03 4.94 -13.96
CA SER A 194 -1.31 4.07 -14.87
C SER A 194 -0.04 3.50 -14.25
N VAL A 195 0.27 2.26 -14.56
CA VAL A 195 1.54 1.60 -14.17
C VAL A 195 2.77 2.29 -14.78
N GLU A 196 2.59 3.04 -15.86
CA GLU A 196 3.65 3.83 -16.50
C GLU A 196 4.27 4.88 -15.56
N THR A 197 3.54 5.33 -14.53
CA THR A 197 4.09 6.22 -13.51
C THR A 197 5.26 5.62 -12.73
N LEU A 198 5.46 4.30 -12.81
CA LEU A 198 6.51 3.56 -12.07
C LEU A 198 7.81 3.38 -12.87
N ARG A 199 7.91 3.96 -14.06
CA ARG A 199 9.04 3.72 -14.97
C ARG A 199 10.38 4.21 -14.41
N LEU A 200 10.43 5.41 -13.86
CA LEU A 200 11.68 5.95 -13.29
C LEU A 200 12.18 5.18 -12.05
N PRO A 201 11.34 4.85 -11.05
CA PRO A 201 11.76 3.96 -9.96
C PRO A 201 12.35 2.64 -10.46
N LEU A 202 11.68 2.00 -11.45
CA LEU A 202 12.16 0.76 -12.04
C LEU A 202 13.52 0.93 -12.73
N GLN A 203 13.71 2.02 -13.48
CA GLN A 203 15.00 2.36 -14.12
C GLN A 203 16.10 2.64 -13.11
N CYS A 204 15.77 3.16 -11.93
CA CYS A 204 16.71 3.34 -10.83
C CYS A 204 17.05 2.03 -10.10
N GLY A 205 16.43 0.89 -10.48
CA GLY A 205 16.71 -0.41 -9.86
C GLY A 205 15.83 -0.73 -8.64
N VAL A 206 14.83 0.09 -8.32
CA VAL A 206 13.89 -0.19 -7.22
C VAL A 206 13.10 -1.47 -7.55
N LYS A 207 12.97 -2.39 -6.60
CA LYS A 207 11.97 -3.46 -6.68
C LYS A 207 10.58 -2.84 -6.47
N VAL A 208 9.69 -2.95 -7.44
CA VAL A 208 8.37 -2.32 -7.40
C VAL A 208 7.28 -3.38 -7.40
N ILE A 209 6.34 -3.26 -6.47
CA ILE A 209 5.10 -4.04 -6.43
C ILE A 209 3.97 -3.11 -6.85
N ALA A 210 3.42 -3.33 -8.06
CA ALA A 210 2.24 -2.62 -8.53
C ALA A 210 1.00 -3.24 -7.86
N ALA A 211 0.46 -2.55 -6.86
CA ALA A 211 -0.75 -3.01 -6.18
C ALA A 211 -1.91 -3.11 -7.19
N HIS A 212 -2.70 -4.18 -7.08
CA HIS A 212 -3.84 -4.47 -7.95
C HIS A 212 -3.49 -4.70 -9.44
N CYS A 213 -2.20 -4.72 -9.80
CA CYS A 213 -1.73 -4.94 -11.18
C CYS A 213 -2.35 -3.96 -12.21
N GLY A 214 -2.70 -2.75 -11.81
CA GLY A 214 -3.33 -1.76 -12.69
C GLY A 214 -4.82 -2.01 -13.01
N THR A 215 -5.51 -2.85 -12.24
CA THR A 215 -6.91 -3.18 -12.49
C THR A 215 -7.88 -2.06 -12.07
N PRO A 216 -9.08 -1.96 -12.69
CA PRO A 216 -10.06 -0.94 -12.36
C PRO A 216 -10.71 -1.22 -11.00
N ALA A 217 -11.01 -0.19 -10.21
CA ALA A 217 -11.84 -0.32 -9.01
C ALA A 217 -13.34 -0.34 -9.33
N LEU A 218 -13.73 0.37 -10.39
CA LEU A 218 -15.12 0.49 -10.84
C LEU A 218 -15.24 0.09 -12.33
N PRO A 219 -16.43 -0.36 -12.79
CA PRO A 219 -16.61 -0.84 -14.18
C PRO A 219 -16.27 0.17 -15.27
N TRP A 220 -16.27 1.45 -14.96
CA TRP A 220 -15.94 2.55 -15.87
C TRP A 220 -14.51 3.07 -15.74
N ASP A 221 -13.72 2.54 -14.81
CA ASP A 221 -12.30 2.89 -14.69
C ASP A 221 -11.50 2.26 -15.84
N HIS A 222 -10.41 2.91 -16.23
CA HIS A 222 -9.50 2.35 -17.20
C HIS A 222 -8.77 1.13 -16.63
N ASN A 223 -8.65 0.06 -17.42
CA ASN A 223 -7.92 -1.14 -17.06
C ASN A 223 -6.49 -1.06 -17.62
N TYR A 224 -5.50 -0.97 -16.74
CA TYR A 224 -4.08 -0.91 -17.08
C TYR A 224 -3.37 -2.27 -16.98
N PHE A 225 -4.11 -3.38 -16.86
CA PHE A 225 -3.53 -4.71 -16.66
C PHE A 225 -2.64 -5.16 -17.83
N ASP A 226 -3.03 -4.83 -19.07
CA ASP A 226 -2.21 -5.15 -20.25
C ASP A 226 -0.89 -4.35 -20.24
N GLN A 227 -0.94 -3.07 -19.87
CA GLN A 227 0.27 -2.24 -19.69
C GLN A 227 1.18 -2.80 -18.58
N PHE A 228 0.58 -3.28 -17.48
CA PHE A 228 1.35 -3.95 -16.43
C PHE A 228 2.11 -5.16 -16.98
N ASN A 229 1.46 -6.03 -17.77
CA ASN A 229 2.09 -7.20 -18.36
C ASN A 229 3.21 -6.84 -19.35
N GLU A 230 3.02 -5.81 -20.18
CA GLU A 230 4.05 -5.28 -21.09
C GLU A 230 5.26 -4.75 -20.31
N MET A 231 5.01 -3.91 -19.30
CA MET A 231 6.09 -3.37 -18.46
C MET A 231 6.84 -4.46 -17.71
N ARG A 232 6.15 -5.49 -17.19
CA ARG A 232 6.78 -6.62 -16.51
C ARG A 232 7.73 -7.40 -17.42
N SER A 233 7.42 -7.48 -18.72
CA SER A 233 8.31 -8.10 -19.71
C SER A 233 9.61 -7.30 -19.93
N SER A 234 9.57 -6.00 -19.69
CA SER A 234 10.71 -5.08 -19.87
C SER A 234 11.49 -4.83 -18.56
N PHE A 235 10.83 -4.97 -17.41
CA PHE A 235 11.40 -4.70 -16.09
C PHE A 235 11.31 -5.93 -15.18
N PRO A 236 12.40 -6.72 -15.01
CA PRO A 236 12.40 -7.91 -14.16
C PRO A 236 12.21 -7.59 -12.66
N ASN A 237 12.39 -6.33 -12.26
CA ASN A 237 12.15 -5.81 -10.92
C ASN A 237 10.73 -5.26 -10.70
N LEU A 238 9.80 -5.46 -11.67
CA LEU A 238 8.38 -5.15 -11.51
C LEU A 238 7.61 -6.41 -11.11
N PHE A 239 6.88 -6.30 -10.02
CA PHE A 239 5.98 -7.31 -9.47
C PHE A 239 4.57 -6.73 -9.35
N GLY A 240 3.57 -7.56 -9.11
CA GLY A 240 2.21 -7.12 -8.79
C GLY A 240 1.67 -7.83 -7.56
N ASP A 241 0.69 -7.29 -6.89
CA ASP A 241 -0.05 -8.01 -5.87
C ASP A 241 -1.46 -8.39 -6.37
N LEU A 242 -2.08 -9.34 -5.68
CA LEU A 242 -3.43 -9.81 -5.98
C LEU A 242 -4.49 -9.17 -5.08
N SER A 243 -4.12 -8.12 -4.34
CA SER A 243 -5.04 -7.41 -3.47
C SER A 243 -6.22 -6.87 -4.28
N ALA A 244 -7.40 -6.84 -3.66
CA ALA A 244 -8.67 -6.44 -4.28
C ALA A 244 -9.16 -7.29 -5.48
N LEU A 245 -8.39 -8.23 -6.02
CA LEU A 245 -8.81 -9.05 -7.17
C LEU A 245 -9.96 -10.01 -6.85
N SER A 246 -10.25 -10.26 -5.59
CA SER A 246 -11.42 -11.03 -5.14
C SER A 246 -12.74 -10.25 -5.25
N GLN A 247 -12.71 -8.95 -5.55
CA GLN A 247 -13.92 -8.16 -5.75
C GLN A 247 -14.62 -8.53 -7.07
N ILE A 248 -15.95 -8.39 -7.10
CA ILE A 248 -16.79 -8.76 -8.24
C ILE A 248 -16.35 -8.05 -9.54
N THR A 249 -15.83 -6.83 -9.42
CA THR A 249 -15.33 -6.02 -10.55
C THR A 249 -14.11 -6.62 -11.25
N HIS A 250 -13.39 -7.54 -10.60
CA HIS A 250 -12.12 -8.11 -11.07
C HIS A 250 -12.24 -9.57 -11.59
N LEU A 251 -13.44 -10.13 -11.68
CA LEU A 251 -13.64 -11.54 -12.09
C LEU A 251 -13.00 -11.87 -13.44
N ARG A 252 -13.03 -10.94 -14.41
CA ARG A 252 -12.39 -11.13 -15.74
C ARG A 252 -10.87 -11.21 -15.63
N THR A 253 -10.27 -10.44 -14.74
CA THR A 253 -8.82 -10.47 -14.50
C THR A 253 -8.42 -11.77 -13.83
N LEU A 254 -9.20 -12.27 -12.87
CA LEU A 254 -8.99 -13.57 -12.24
C LEU A 254 -9.06 -14.71 -13.26
N ASP A 255 -9.97 -14.68 -14.22
CA ASP A 255 -10.05 -15.67 -15.30
C ASP A 255 -8.82 -15.64 -16.21
N SER A 256 -8.28 -14.48 -16.52
CA SER A 256 -7.02 -14.32 -17.26
C SER A 256 -5.84 -14.91 -16.49
N LEU A 257 -5.72 -14.60 -15.20
CA LEU A 257 -4.68 -15.14 -14.31
C LEU A 257 -4.78 -16.67 -14.14
N ARG A 258 -5.99 -17.24 -14.11
CA ARG A 258 -6.20 -18.69 -14.05
C ARG A 258 -5.74 -19.41 -15.32
N LYS A 259 -5.82 -18.75 -16.49
CA LYS A 259 -5.40 -19.30 -17.77
C LYS A 259 -3.88 -19.31 -17.94
N ASP A 260 -3.19 -18.38 -17.31
CA ASP A 260 -1.72 -18.36 -17.27
C ASP A 260 -1.22 -18.15 -15.81
N PRO A 261 -1.06 -19.23 -15.03
CA PRO A 261 -0.59 -19.16 -13.65
C PRO A 261 0.80 -18.53 -13.48
N ARG A 262 1.60 -18.45 -14.57
CA ARG A 262 2.92 -17.78 -14.53
C ARG A 262 2.81 -16.27 -14.39
N GLN A 263 1.64 -15.71 -14.62
CA GLN A 263 1.32 -14.29 -14.33
C GLN A 263 1.08 -14.05 -12.84
N ILE A 264 0.80 -15.11 -12.08
CA ILE A 264 0.72 -15.06 -10.63
C ILE A 264 2.15 -15.09 -10.10
N LEU A 265 2.54 -14.03 -9.42
CA LEU A 265 3.87 -13.91 -8.87
C LEU A 265 4.14 -15.03 -7.85
N ASN A 266 5.05 -15.89 -8.20
CA ASN A 266 5.81 -16.61 -7.19
C ASN A 266 6.77 -15.59 -6.56
N TRP A 267 6.39 -15.04 -5.42
CA TRP A 267 7.31 -14.40 -4.53
C TRP A 267 8.17 -15.49 -3.88
N ARG A 268 9.17 -15.93 -4.61
CA ARG A 268 10.26 -16.78 -4.12
C ARG A 268 11.55 -16.02 -4.39
N ASP A 269 12.27 -15.76 -3.32
CA ASP A 269 13.58 -15.12 -3.14
C ASP A 269 13.55 -13.65 -2.76
#